data_93bc2e9ea29b66e3beecaee2a59dadd0
#
_entry.id   93bc2e9ea29b66e3beecaee2a59dadd0
#
_cell.length_a   1.000
_cell.length_b   1.000
_cell.length_c   1.000
_cell.angle_alpha   90.00
_cell.angle_beta   90.00
_cell.angle_gamma   90.00
#
_symmetry.space_group_name_H-M   'P 1'
#
loop_
_entity.id
_entity.type
_entity.pdbx_description
1 polymer ?
#
loop_
_entity_poly.entity_id
_entity_poly.type
_entity_poly.pdbx_seq_one_letter_code
_entity_poly.pdbx_strand_id
1 'polypeptide(L)'
;MDRHFFDRRAFLIASAFGAGGAAAGLKAPASAAEPIKISTRETSFSFDRPLTTGLVSTADNAPPPIIRLKQNAPAIIDMTNGLDEYTTMHWHGIRLPNEMDGVPYLTQLPMIKGETYRYAFTPPDAGTYWYHPHCMTMRQMAEGLTGVLIIDEAEDAGFDAEVVLNLKDFRINEEGALQPYFTPKAAARGGTLGNVRTANWILNPTYDVPSGGLIRLRIVATDTTRVYKLALPDVSGRVIAWDGHPIREPVEMPSEKKPLWLGPGQRVDIAIRMPDDEGQSLPLGTRIGQNFEPLATLQTVGASLKRNIADLRPLPDNPVAVPKLQGVEPRELVFGWSPDGNGQNNGFCGSFGYTFWSIDRKPWPGDAVENVGPLAELKLGQSCILRLRNESPNLHPIHLHGLAFIPLQSNQRVLPRNWTDTVLLLKNEIIDIALVADNPGDWAFHCHVIEHQKTGLSGYIRVA
;
A
#
# COMPACT_ATOMS: atom_id res chain seq x y z
N MET A 1 5.96 -22.88 -34.69
CA MET A 1 5.98 -21.93 -33.56
C MET A 1 4.54 -21.66 -33.18
N ASP A 2 3.96 -22.60 -32.44
CA ASP A 2 2.56 -22.55 -32.08
C ASP A 2 2.41 -21.73 -30.80
N ARG A 3 1.71 -20.61 -30.94
CA ARG A 3 1.32 -19.77 -29.79
C ARG A 3 0.12 -20.44 -29.14
N HIS A 4 0.31 -21.14 -28.04
CA HIS A 4 -0.77 -21.57 -27.16
C HIS A 4 -1.33 -20.33 -26.46
N PHE A 5 -2.44 -19.81 -26.99
CA PHE A 5 -3.28 -18.85 -26.29
C PHE A 5 -4.02 -19.60 -25.17
N PHE A 6 -3.89 -19.12 -23.94
CA PHE A 6 -4.75 -19.57 -22.84
C PHE A 6 -6.22 -19.36 -23.22
N ASP A 7 -6.97 -20.44 -23.26
CA ASP A 7 -8.41 -20.39 -23.54
C ASP A 7 -9.12 -19.81 -22.30
N ARG A 8 -9.71 -18.61 -22.46
CA ARG A 8 -10.56 -17.95 -21.44
C ARG A 8 -11.66 -18.85 -20.89
N ARG A 9 -12.08 -19.90 -21.63
CA ARG A 9 -13.09 -20.85 -21.21
C ARG A 9 -12.61 -21.86 -20.17
N ALA A 10 -11.33 -22.20 -20.15
CA ALA A 10 -10.79 -23.15 -19.18
C ALA A 10 -10.74 -22.57 -17.76
N PHE A 11 -10.46 -21.27 -17.63
CA PHE A 11 -10.44 -20.58 -16.33
C PHE A 11 -11.84 -20.43 -15.72
N LEU A 12 -12.88 -20.23 -16.56
CA LEU A 12 -14.27 -20.11 -16.10
C LEU A 12 -14.89 -21.46 -15.68
N ILE A 13 -14.36 -22.59 -16.17
CA ILE A 13 -14.91 -23.94 -15.86
C ILE A 13 -14.37 -24.46 -14.51
N ALA A 14 -13.19 -24.04 -14.06
CA ALA A 14 -12.64 -24.47 -12.77
C ALA A 14 -13.37 -23.83 -11.56
N SER A 15 -14.09 -22.72 -11.76
CA SER A 15 -14.84 -22.01 -10.71
C SER A 15 -16.29 -22.57 -10.48
N ALA A 16 -16.72 -23.56 -11.24
CA ALA A 16 -18.13 -24.05 -11.25
C ALA A 16 -18.38 -25.34 -10.47
N PHE A 17 -17.39 -25.95 -9.84
CA PHE A 17 -17.58 -27.21 -9.08
C PHE A 17 -17.37 -27.05 -7.58
N GLY A 18 -18.42 -26.53 -6.90
CA GLY A 18 -18.40 -26.39 -5.44
C GLY A 18 -19.79 -25.98 -4.87
N ALA A 19 -20.89 -26.45 -5.40
CA ALA A 19 -22.20 -26.22 -4.80
C ALA A 19 -22.93 -27.56 -4.60
N GLY A 20 -22.85 -28.08 -3.40
CA GLY A 20 -23.56 -29.29 -2.94
C GLY A 20 -24.00 -29.15 -1.49
N GLY A 21 -25.17 -28.57 -1.25
CA GLY A 21 -26.16 -28.99 -0.27
C GLY A 21 -25.98 -28.65 1.21
N ALA A 22 -26.69 -27.62 1.68
CA ALA A 22 -27.58 -27.75 2.86
C ALA A 22 -28.51 -26.52 2.93
N ALA A 23 -29.78 -26.73 2.75
CA ALA A 23 -30.81 -25.70 2.97
C ALA A 23 -31.07 -25.56 4.46
N ALA A 24 -30.84 -24.37 5.02
CA ALA A 24 -31.41 -23.94 6.30
C ALA A 24 -31.51 -22.42 6.35
N GLY A 25 -32.73 -21.91 6.41
CA GLY A 25 -33.04 -20.56 6.91
C GLY A 25 -32.83 -19.42 5.93
N LEU A 26 -33.83 -19.11 5.08
CA LEU A 26 -33.93 -17.88 4.30
C LEU A 26 -33.98 -16.66 5.26
N LYS A 27 -32.84 -16.05 5.59
CA LYS A 27 -32.81 -14.64 5.96
C LYS A 27 -33.07 -13.82 4.70
N ALA A 28 -33.98 -12.84 4.79
CA ALA A 28 -34.21 -11.87 3.71
C ALA A 28 -32.86 -11.34 3.18
N PRO A 29 -32.70 -11.16 1.85
CA PRO A 29 -31.46 -10.63 1.32
C PRO A 29 -31.23 -9.23 1.93
N ALA A 30 -30.10 -9.04 2.61
CA ALA A 30 -29.62 -7.70 2.92
C ALA A 30 -29.63 -6.90 1.61
N SER A 31 -30.19 -5.69 1.64
CA SER A 31 -30.17 -4.78 0.47
C SER A 31 -28.76 -4.79 -0.11
N ALA A 32 -28.62 -5.24 -1.36
CA ALA A 32 -27.33 -5.29 -2.03
C ALA A 32 -26.76 -3.87 -2.04
N ALA A 33 -25.55 -3.70 -1.51
CA ALA A 33 -24.86 -2.41 -1.55
C ALA A 33 -24.77 -1.93 -3.00
N GLU A 34 -25.11 -0.67 -3.26
CA GLU A 34 -24.92 -0.08 -4.58
C GLU A 34 -23.44 -0.09 -4.94
N PRO A 35 -23.04 -0.57 -6.14
CA PRO A 35 -21.64 -0.64 -6.51
C PRO A 35 -20.98 0.74 -6.61
N ILE A 36 -19.83 0.90 -6.00
CA ILE A 36 -18.95 2.03 -6.27
C ILE A 36 -18.34 1.79 -7.66
N LYS A 37 -18.53 2.74 -8.57
CA LYS A 37 -18.03 2.64 -9.94
C LYS A 37 -16.80 3.52 -10.10
N ILE A 38 -15.69 2.92 -10.51
CA ILE A 38 -14.46 3.61 -10.86
C ILE A 38 -14.02 3.20 -12.26
N SER A 39 -13.41 4.13 -13.01
CA SER A 39 -12.89 3.85 -14.35
C SER A 39 -11.54 4.52 -14.51
N THR A 40 -10.52 3.75 -14.85
CA THR A 40 -9.20 4.30 -15.16
C THR A 40 -9.24 5.08 -16.46
N ARG A 41 -8.47 6.16 -16.53
CA ARG A 41 -8.35 7.04 -17.71
C ARG A 41 -7.05 7.81 -17.72
N GLU A 42 -6.62 8.20 -18.90
CA GLU A 42 -5.62 9.24 -19.01
C GLU A 42 -6.23 10.59 -18.64
N THR A 43 -5.45 11.43 -17.96
CA THR A 43 -5.88 12.73 -17.47
C THR A 43 -4.72 13.73 -17.51
N SER A 44 -4.98 14.95 -17.08
CA SER A 44 -3.99 16.02 -16.99
C SER A 44 -4.15 16.79 -15.69
N PHE A 45 -3.05 17.39 -15.19
CA PHE A 45 -3.07 18.19 -13.98
C PHE A 45 -1.94 19.24 -14.01
N SER A 46 -2.14 20.38 -13.33
CA SER A 46 -1.13 21.42 -13.19
C SER A 46 -0.52 21.36 -11.79
N PHE A 47 0.80 21.17 -11.72
CA PHE A 47 1.58 21.10 -10.47
C PHE A 47 2.34 22.41 -10.21
N ASP A 48 1.67 23.55 -10.23
CA ASP A 48 2.27 24.91 -10.26
C ASP A 48 3.32 25.07 -11.39
N ARG A 49 3.06 24.38 -12.49
CA ARG A 49 3.85 24.31 -13.72
C ARG A 49 2.90 24.30 -14.91
N PRO A 50 3.39 24.38 -16.15
CA PRO A 50 2.56 24.10 -17.32
C PRO A 50 1.85 22.74 -17.19
N LEU A 51 0.70 22.63 -17.87
CA LEU A 51 -0.18 21.46 -17.78
C LEU A 51 0.60 20.15 -18.10
N THR A 52 0.59 19.22 -17.14
CA THR A 52 1.10 17.87 -17.34
C THR A 52 0.01 16.99 -17.91
N THR A 53 0.27 16.37 -19.06
CA THR A 53 -0.62 15.40 -19.72
C THR A 53 -0.05 13.98 -19.59
N GLY A 54 -0.86 12.94 -19.90
CA GLY A 54 -0.46 11.55 -19.80
C GLY A 54 -0.39 11.03 -18.34
N LEU A 55 -1.03 11.73 -17.41
CA LEU A 55 -1.27 11.22 -16.07
C LEU A 55 -2.39 10.16 -16.12
N VAL A 56 -2.41 9.28 -15.13
CA VAL A 56 -3.43 8.23 -15.00
C VAL A 56 -4.18 8.38 -13.68
N SER A 57 -5.50 8.42 -13.77
CA SER A 57 -6.38 8.52 -12.61
C SER A 57 -7.68 7.74 -12.83
N THR A 58 -8.54 7.74 -11.82
CA THR A 58 -9.95 7.35 -11.93
C THR A 58 -10.90 8.56 -11.88
N ALA A 59 -10.34 9.78 -11.91
CA ALA A 59 -11.06 11.04 -11.95
C ALA A 59 -10.51 11.95 -13.06
N ASP A 60 -11.30 12.90 -13.52
CA ASP A 60 -10.87 13.87 -14.53
C ASP A 60 -10.15 15.04 -13.85
N ASN A 61 -8.95 15.36 -14.32
CA ASN A 61 -8.11 16.48 -13.84
C ASN A 61 -7.94 16.53 -12.31
N ALA A 62 -7.88 15.34 -11.70
CA ALA A 62 -7.78 15.18 -10.26
C ALA A 62 -7.09 13.86 -9.89
N PRO A 63 -6.54 13.75 -8.67
CA PRO A 63 -6.07 12.46 -8.15
C PRO A 63 -7.22 11.45 -8.06
N PRO A 64 -6.91 10.13 -8.01
CA PRO A 64 -7.90 9.12 -7.68
C PRO A 64 -8.63 9.45 -6.37
N PRO A 65 -9.97 9.30 -6.31
CA PRO A 65 -10.77 9.69 -5.14
C PRO A 65 -10.45 8.82 -3.92
N ILE A 66 -10.71 9.37 -2.74
CA ILE A 66 -10.72 8.59 -1.50
C ILE A 66 -11.98 7.72 -1.52
N ILE A 67 -11.80 6.40 -1.47
CA ILE A 67 -12.90 5.45 -1.31
C ILE A 67 -13.13 5.23 0.19
N ARG A 68 -14.39 5.32 0.65
CA ARG A 68 -14.75 5.02 2.04
C ARG A 68 -15.68 3.82 2.10
N LEU A 69 -15.30 2.86 2.92
CA LEU A 69 -16.07 1.65 3.22
C LEU A 69 -16.34 1.60 4.74
N LYS A 70 -17.16 0.66 5.17
CA LYS A 70 -17.42 0.39 6.58
C LYS A 70 -16.91 -0.99 6.95
N GLN A 71 -16.28 -1.10 8.12
CA GLN A 71 -15.86 -2.38 8.68
C GLN A 71 -17.05 -3.34 8.79
N ASN A 72 -16.83 -4.60 8.41
CA ASN A 72 -17.82 -5.68 8.42
C ASN A 72 -19.08 -5.42 7.58
N ALA A 73 -19.07 -4.43 6.70
CA ALA A 73 -20.14 -4.20 5.73
C ALA A 73 -19.73 -4.71 4.34
N PRO A 74 -20.63 -5.41 3.60
CA PRO A 74 -20.35 -5.79 2.22
C PRO A 74 -20.08 -4.59 1.34
N ALA A 75 -19.01 -4.65 0.56
CA ALA A 75 -18.63 -3.64 -0.41
C ALA A 75 -18.57 -4.25 -1.82
N ILE A 76 -19.00 -3.50 -2.80
CA ILE A 76 -18.91 -3.84 -4.21
C ILE A 76 -18.25 -2.67 -4.93
N ILE A 77 -17.16 -2.94 -5.66
CA ILE A 77 -16.47 -1.94 -6.48
C ILE A 77 -16.38 -2.49 -7.90
N ASP A 78 -17.08 -1.85 -8.83
CA ASP A 78 -16.99 -2.11 -10.25
C ASP A 78 -15.91 -1.22 -10.86
N MET A 79 -14.77 -1.82 -11.19
CA MET A 79 -13.66 -1.13 -11.83
C MET A 79 -13.63 -1.41 -13.32
N THR A 80 -13.69 -0.35 -14.13
CA THR A 80 -13.57 -0.43 -15.58
C THR A 80 -12.20 0.05 -16.04
N ASN A 81 -11.55 -0.73 -16.90
CA ASN A 81 -10.32 -0.27 -17.56
C ASN A 81 -10.65 0.64 -18.75
N GLY A 82 -10.37 1.93 -18.63
CA GLY A 82 -10.51 2.90 -19.74
C GLY A 82 -9.20 3.18 -20.50
N LEU A 83 -8.08 2.54 -20.11
CA LEU A 83 -6.77 2.71 -20.74
C LEU A 83 -6.59 1.82 -21.95
N ASP A 84 -5.74 2.19 -22.88
CA ASP A 84 -5.36 1.37 -24.06
C ASP A 84 -4.40 0.24 -23.69
N GLU A 85 -4.00 0.12 -22.46
CA GLU A 85 -3.13 -0.92 -21.91
C GLU A 85 -3.85 -1.77 -20.86
N TYR A 86 -3.24 -2.89 -20.48
CA TYR A 86 -3.75 -3.76 -19.42
C TYR A 86 -3.66 -3.11 -18.04
N THR A 87 -4.60 -3.44 -17.16
CA THR A 87 -4.56 -3.06 -15.74
C THR A 87 -5.20 -4.11 -14.85
N THR A 88 -4.90 -4.07 -13.58
CA THR A 88 -5.65 -4.70 -12.47
C THR A 88 -5.65 -3.73 -11.31
N MET A 89 -6.49 -3.94 -10.29
CA MET A 89 -6.47 -3.09 -9.09
C MET A 89 -6.26 -3.95 -7.86
N HIS A 90 -5.20 -3.64 -7.12
CA HIS A 90 -4.91 -4.21 -5.82
C HIS A 90 -5.39 -3.29 -4.70
N TRP A 91 -5.91 -3.89 -3.63
CA TRP A 91 -6.44 -3.22 -2.43
C TRP A 91 -5.44 -3.42 -1.29
N HIS A 92 -4.43 -2.59 -1.27
CA HIS A 92 -3.25 -2.74 -0.45
C HIS A 92 -3.56 -2.73 1.06
N GLY A 93 -3.17 -3.81 1.73
CA GLY A 93 -3.26 -3.99 3.17
C GLY A 93 -4.58 -4.60 3.66
N ILE A 94 -5.58 -4.80 2.79
CA ILE A 94 -6.86 -5.37 3.18
C ILE A 94 -6.78 -6.90 3.16
N ARG A 95 -7.26 -7.55 4.23
CA ARG A 95 -7.49 -8.99 4.26
C ARG A 95 -8.85 -9.29 3.59
N LEU A 96 -8.80 -9.72 2.34
CA LEU A 96 -9.96 -9.96 1.49
C LEU A 96 -9.89 -11.38 0.90
N PRO A 97 -10.95 -11.90 0.23
CA PRO A 97 -10.86 -13.15 -0.53
C PRO A 97 -9.80 -13.08 -1.62
N ASN A 98 -9.01 -14.14 -1.80
CA ASN A 98 -7.84 -14.14 -2.69
C ASN A 98 -8.16 -13.73 -4.13
N GLU A 99 -9.32 -14.14 -4.67
CA GLU A 99 -9.78 -13.73 -6.00
C GLU A 99 -10.07 -12.24 -6.16
N MET A 100 -10.12 -11.48 -5.06
CA MET A 100 -10.33 -10.03 -5.04
C MET A 100 -9.02 -9.24 -4.87
N ASP A 101 -7.88 -9.91 -4.79
CA ASP A 101 -6.58 -9.28 -4.50
C ASP A 101 -6.01 -8.44 -5.66
N GLY A 102 -6.41 -8.72 -6.88
CA GLY A 102 -6.06 -7.91 -8.05
C GLY A 102 -4.65 -8.14 -8.61
N VAL A 103 -3.99 -9.25 -8.28
CA VAL A 103 -2.66 -9.57 -8.80
C VAL A 103 -2.77 -10.32 -10.13
N PRO A 104 -2.14 -9.80 -11.21
CA PRO A 104 -2.25 -10.41 -12.54
C PRO A 104 -1.67 -11.82 -12.57
N TYR A 105 -2.40 -12.75 -13.18
CA TYR A 105 -2.09 -14.17 -13.34
C TYR A 105 -1.98 -14.99 -12.06
N LEU A 106 -1.93 -14.35 -10.88
CA LEU A 106 -1.96 -15.03 -9.60
C LEU A 106 -3.38 -15.15 -9.06
N THR A 107 -4.17 -14.07 -9.09
CA THR A 107 -5.54 -14.03 -8.56
C THR A 107 -6.59 -13.63 -9.59
N GLN A 108 -6.21 -12.97 -10.68
CA GLN A 108 -7.09 -12.63 -11.80
C GLN A 108 -6.31 -12.45 -13.11
N LEU A 109 -7.01 -12.46 -14.24
CA LEU A 109 -6.44 -12.02 -15.51
C LEU A 109 -6.43 -10.49 -15.60
N PRO A 110 -5.41 -9.90 -16.27
CA PRO A 110 -5.42 -8.46 -16.55
C PRO A 110 -6.62 -8.05 -17.38
N MET A 111 -7.21 -6.91 -17.07
CA MET A 111 -8.33 -6.32 -17.81
C MET A 111 -7.82 -5.59 -19.05
N ILE A 112 -8.41 -5.87 -20.22
CA ILE A 112 -8.26 -5.07 -21.43
C ILE A 112 -9.14 -3.82 -21.37
N LYS A 113 -8.92 -2.86 -22.29
CA LYS A 113 -9.76 -1.66 -22.42
C LYS A 113 -11.24 -2.00 -22.53
N GLY A 114 -12.08 -1.32 -21.76
CA GLY A 114 -13.52 -1.48 -21.69
C GLY A 114 -14.00 -2.64 -20.81
N GLU A 115 -13.13 -3.52 -20.34
CA GLU A 115 -13.51 -4.57 -19.39
C GLU A 115 -13.76 -3.98 -18.00
N THR A 116 -14.73 -4.56 -17.30
CA THR A 116 -15.05 -4.25 -15.90
C THR A 116 -14.83 -5.50 -15.05
N TYR A 117 -14.06 -5.36 -13.97
CA TYR A 117 -13.92 -6.37 -12.94
C TYR A 117 -14.69 -5.93 -11.69
N ARG A 118 -15.47 -6.87 -11.12
CA ARG A 118 -16.20 -6.63 -9.88
C ARG A 118 -15.42 -7.15 -8.69
N TYR A 119 -14.99 -6.25 -7.85
CA TYR A 119 -14.43 -6.56 -6.54
C TYR A 119 -15.55 -6.54 -5.51
N ALA A 120 -15.82 -7.70 -4.88
CA ALA A 120 -16.87 -7.85 -3.89
C ALA A 120 -16.32 -8.53 -2.64
N PHE A 121 -16.25 -7.79 -1.53
CA PHE A 121 -15.67 -8.27 -0.29
C PHE A 121 -16.28 -7.59 0.93
N THR A 122 -16.07 -8.17 2.11
CA THR A 122 -16.46 -7.59 3.39
C THR A 122 -15.18 -7.35 4.19
N PRO A 123 -14.70 -6.10 4.32
CA PRO A 123 -13.44 -5.83 5.00
C PRO A 123 -13.56 -6.12 6.50
N PRO A 124 -12.72 -7.01 7.06
CA PRO A 124 -12.78 -7.34 8.49
C PRO A 124 -12.12 -6.27 9.36
N ASP A 125 -11.20 -5.50 8.79
CA ASP A 125 -10.34 -4.56 9.49
C ASP A 125 -10.70 -3.12 9.14
N ALA A 126 -10.81 -2.25 10.17
CA ALA A 126 -10.93 -0.81 9.99
C ALA A 126 -9.53 -0.16 9.91
N GLY A 127 -9.44 1.01 9.25
CA GLY A 127 -8.20 1.76 9.20
C GLY A 127 -7.94 2.48 7.89
N THR A 128 -6.67 2.85 7.69
CA THR A 128 -6.17 3.55 6.49
C THR A 128 -5.48 2.57 5.56
N TYR A 129 -6.01 2.44 4.37
CA TYR A 129 -5.56 1.58 3.29
C TYR A 129 -5.42 2.39 2.01
N TRP A 130 -5.06 1.74 0.90
CA TRP A 130 -4.97 2.41 -0.39
C TRP A 130 -5.14 1.41 -1.53
N TYR A 131 -5.23 1.89 -2.77
CA TYR A 131 -5.38 1.06 -3.93
C TYR A 131 -4.48 1.53 -5.07
N HIS A 132 -3.96 0.57 -5.84
CA HIS A 132 -3.06 0.84 -6.96
C HIS A 132 -3.09 -0.31 -7.98
N PRO A 133 -2.64 -0.07 -9.22
CA PRO A 133 -2.55 -1.12 -10.24
C PRO A 133 -1.46 -2.13 -9.90
N HIS A 134 -1.69 -3.41 -10.21
CA HIS A 134 -0.67 -4.44 -10.09
C HIS A 134 -0.21 -5.00 -11.47
N CYS A 135 -0.93 -4.69 -12.58
CA CYS A 135 -0.49 -4.83 -13.96
C CYS A 135 -0.10 -3.46 -14.51
N MET A 136 0.97 -3.35 -15.29
CA MET A 136 1.61 -2.10 -15.73
C MET A 136 1.95 -1.15 -14.55
N THR A 137 2.22 -1.75 -13.40
CA THR A 137 2.31 -1.10 -12.08
C THR A 137 3.23 0.11 -12.10
N MET A 138 4.45 -0.05 -12.65
CA MET A 138 5.45 1.02 -12.61
C MET A 138 4.98 2.26 -13.37
N ARG A 139 4.46 2.10 -14.59
CA ARG A 139 3.95 3.20 -15.40
C ARG A 139 2.75 3.87 -14.74
N GLN A 140 1.70 3.08 -14.50
CA GLN A 140 0.42 3.63 -14.04
C GLN A 140 0.53 4.28 -12.65
N MET A 141 1.33 3.71 -11.73
CA MET A 141 1.60 4.35 -10.45
C MET A 141 2.45 5.62 -10.61
N ALA A 142 3.54 5.58 -11.40
CA ALA A 142 4.38 6.75 -11.62
C ALA A 142 3.59 7.92 -12.22
N GLU A 143 2.63 7.60 -13.10
CA GLU A 143 1.75 8.56 -13.77
C GLU A 143 0.54 8.96 -12.91
N GLY A 144 0.34 8.37 -11.70
CA GLY A 144 -0.61 8.90 -10.71
C GLY A 144 -1.70 7.96 -10.20
N LEU A 145 -1.87 6.76 -10.76
CA LEU A 145 -2.95 5.84 -10.37
C LEU A 145 -2.69 5.21 -8.99
N THR A 146 -2.84 6.02 -7.95
CA THR A 146 -2.77 5.61 -6.54
C THR A 146 -3.83 6.36 -5.75
N GLY A 147 -4.75 5.67 -5.10
CA GLY A 147 -5.82 6.27 -4.33
C GLY A 147 -5.91 5.74 -2.91
N VAL A 148 -6.40 6.57 -1.99
CA VAL A 148 -6.59 6.18 -0.59
C VAL A 148 -7.92 5.46 -0.43
N LEU A 149 -7.93 4.41 0.40
CA LEU A 149 -9.11 3.69 0.82
C LEU A 149 -9.19 3.72 2.35
N ILE A 150 -10.30 4.18 2.88
CA ILE A 150 -10.55 4.23 4.32
C ILE A 150 -11.67 3.26 4.64
N ILE A 151 -11.43 2.43 5.63
CA ILE A 151 -12.46 1.57 6.21
C ILE A 151 -12.78 2.15 7.58
N ASP A 152 -13.97 2.74 7.69
CA ASP A 152 -14.41 3.40 8.91
C ASP A 152 -14.67 2.39 10.02
N GLU A 153 -14.20 2.72 11.22
CA GLU A 153 -14.50 2.01 12.46
C GLU A 153 -16.01 2.07 12.75
N ALA A 154 -16.51 1.06 13.48
CA ALA A 154 -17.92 1.02 13.89
C ALA A 154 -18.27 2.14 14.90
N GLU A 155 -17.30 2.58 15.68
CA GLU A 155 -17.45 3.62 16.69
C GLU A 155 -16.58 4.83 16.38
N ASP A 156 -17.13 6.02 16.57
CA ASP A 156 -16.40 7.29 16.43
C ASP A 156 -15.38 7.43 17.58
N ALA A 157 -14.10 7.63 17.26
CA ALA A 157 -13.04 7.84 18.23
C ALA A 157 -13.07 9.26 18.87
N GLY A 158 -13.86 10.19 18.34
CA GLY A 158 -14.07 11.53 18.89
C GLY A 158 -13.12 12.60 18.32
N PHE A 159 -12.69 12.47 17.10
CA PHE A 159 -11.95 13.51 16.37
C PHE A 159 -12.87 14.64 15.92
N ASP A 160 -12.36 15.87 15.93
CA ASP A 160 -13.09 17.05 15.46
C ASP A 160 -12.91 17.27 13.95
N ALA A 161 -11.81 16.78 13.40
CA ALA A 161 -11.57 16.77 11.95
C ALA A 161 -10.61 15.64 11.55
N GLU A 162 -10.62 15.31 10.24
CA GLU A 162 -9.72 14.34 9.62
C GLU A 162 -9.03 14.98 8.43
N VAL A 163 -7.72 14.77 8.32
CA VAL A 163 -6.93 15.18 7.14
C VAL A 163 -6.26 13.95 6.57
N VAL A 164 -6.48 13.69 5.28
CA VAL A 164 -5.94 12.53 4.56
C VAL A 164 -4.89 13.01 3.57
N LEU A 165 -3.68 12.49 3.67
CA LEU A 165 -2.55 12.84 2.82
C LEU A 165 -2.07 11.62 2.02
N ASN A 166 -2.34 11.61 0.73
CA ASN A 166 -1.73 10.70 -0.23
C ASN A 166 -0.40 11.31 -0.69
N LEU A 167 0.70 10.85 -0.11
CA LEU A 167 2.04 11.34 -0.44
C LEU A 167 2.56 10.64 -1.69
N LYS A 168 2.86 11.44 -2.69
CA LYS A 168 3.36 10.96 -3.97
C LYS A 168 4.31 11.97 -4.60
N ASP A 169 5.40 11.50 -5.19
CA ASP A 169 6.20 12.32 -6.09
C ASP A 169 5.93 12.00 -7.57
N PHE A 170 6.14 13.02 -8.40
CA PHE A 170 6.09 12.90 -9.85
C PHE A 170 7.44 13.32 -10.42
N ARG A 171 7.76 12.78 -11.59
CA ARG A 171 8.96 13.17 -12.32
C ARG A 171 8.57 14.01 -13.52
N ILE A 172 8.65 15.34 -13.38
CA ILE A 172 8.14 16.31 -14.33
C ILE A 172 9.20 17.39 -14.56
N ASN A 173 9.45 17.77 -15.82
CA ASN A 173 10.34 18.86 -16.13
C ASN A 173 9.68 20.26 -15.95
N GLU A 174 10.41 21.33 -16.21
CA GLU A 174 9.89 22.71 -16.03
C GLU A 174 8.79 23.06 -17.04
N GLU A 175 8.78 22.40 -18.20
CA GLU A 175 7.76 22.54 -19.23
C GLU A 175 6.49 21.73 -18.96
N GLY A 176 6.41 21.02 -17.83
CA GLY A 176 5.27 20.20 -17.44
C GLY A 176 5.26 18.79 -18.04
N ALA A 177 6.28 18.39 -18.80
CA ALA A 177 6.31 17.06 -19.40
C ALA A 177 6.79 15.98 -18.41
N LEU A 178 6.10 14.82 -18.40
CA LEU A 178 6.53 13.65 -17.66
C LEU A 178 7.92 13.20 -18.14
N GLN A 179 8.77 12.84 -17.18
CA GLN A 179 10.11 12.34 -17.43
C GLN A 179 10.16 10.81 -17.21
N PRO A 180 11.13 10.10 -17.81
CA PRO A 180 11.24 8.66 -17.64
C PRO A 180 11.23 8.25 -16.16
N TYR A 181 10.29 7.41 -15.77
CA TYR A 181 10.08 6.89 -14.41
C TYR A 181 10.96 5.66 -14.10
N PHE A 182 11.66 5.13 -15.08
CA PHE A 182 12.54 3.97 -14.96
C PHE A 182 13.87 4.23 -15.65
N THR A 183 14.96 3.88 -14.98
CA THR A 183 16.27 3.74 -15.59
C THR A 183 16.96 2.47 -15.07
N PRO A 184 17.59 1.64 -15.90
CA PRO A 184 18.24 0.40 -15.44
C PRO A 184 19.24 0.64 -14.31
N LYS A 185 19.98 1.75 -14.35
CA LYS A 185 20.96 2.11 -13.31
C LYS A 185 20.29 2.43 -11.98
N ALA A 186 19.14 3.11 -11.96
CA ALA A 186 18.42 3.42 -10.75
C ALA A 186 17.70 2.18 -10.21
N ALA A 187 17.05 1.41 -11.07
CA ALA A 187 16.37 0.16 -10.72
C ALA A 187 17.31 -0.87 -10.08
N ALA A 188 18.57 -0.95 -10.55
CA ALA A 188 19.61 -1.76 -9.93
C ALA A 188 20.18 -1.17 -8.63
N ARG A 189 19.61 -0.08 -8.09
CA ARG A 189 20.05 0.61 -6.85
C ARG A 189 18.83 0.96 -5.99
N GLY A 190 18.70 2.24 -5.59
CA GLY A 190 17.59 2.72 -4.74
C GLY A 190 16.30 3.07 -5.49
N GLY A 191 16.25 2.89 -6.82
CA GLY A 191 15.12 3.27 -7.67
C GLY A 191 15.16 4.73 -8.14
N THR A 192 14.20 5.10 -9.01
CA THR A 192 14.08 6.43 -9.63
C THR A 192 13.16 7.33 -8.80
N LEU A 193 13.71 8.44 -8.29
CA LEU A 193 12.94 9.41 -7.50
C LEU A 193 12.30 10.49 -8.38
N GLY A 194 11.11 10.93 -8.01
CA GLY A 194 10.49 12.13 -8.56
C GLY A 194 11.11 13.43 -8.01
N ASN A 195 10.79 14.55 -8.65
CA ASN A 195 11.25 15.88 -8.27
C ASN A 195 10.11 16.82 -7.86
N VAL A 196 8.85 16.44 -8.08
CA VAL A 196 7.66 17.17 -7.67
C VAL A 196 6.94 16.36 -6.59
N ARG A 197 7.12 16.73 -5.33
CA ARG A 197 6.52 16.05 -4.17
C ARG A 197 5.19 16.70 -3.83
N THR A 198 4.17 15.87 -3.71
CA THR A 198 2.80 16.32 -3.51
C THR A 198 2.12 15.58 -2.34
N ALA A 199 1.13 16.21 -1.77
CA ALA A 199 0.08 15.56 -1.00
C ALA A 199 -1.24 15.76 -1.77
N ASN A 200 -1.91 14.66 -2.13
CA ASN A 200 -3.14 14.70 -2.95
C ASN A 200 -2.96 15.46 -4.29
N TRP A 201 -1.81 15.29 -4.95
CA TRP A 201 -1.39 15.97 -6.19
C TRP A 201 -1.17 17.49 -6.06
N ILE A 202 -1.23 18.06 -4.88
CA ILE A 202 -1.00 19.47 -4.61
C ILE A 202 0.34 19.66 -3.91
N LEU A 203 1.10 20.70 -4.30
CA LEU A 203 2.35 21.07 -3.64
C LEU A 203 2.05 21.80 -2.34
N ASN A 204 2.48 21.21 -1.20
CA ASN A 204 2.29 21.79 0.13
C ASN A 204 0.89 22.40 0.38
N PRO A 205 -0.20 21.60 0.23
CA PRO A 205 -1.55 22.12 0.46
C PRO A 205 -1.73 22.56 1.92
N THR A 206 -2.57 23.57 2.13
CA THR A 206 -2.99 23.99 3.46
C THR A 206 -4.39 23.49 3.74
N TYR A 207 -4.59 22.90 4.93
CA TYR A 207 -5.87 22.40 5.40
C TYR A 207 -6.32 23.18 6.63
N ASP A 208 -7.48 23.80 6.55
CA ASP A 208 -8.10 24.46 7.69
C ASP A 208 -8.64 23.42 8.67
N VAL A 209 -8.26 23.55 9.93
CA VAL A 209 -8.65 22.65 11.03
C VAL A 209 -9.04 23.45 12.26
N PRO A 210 -9.95 22.96 13.13
CA PRO A 210 -10.42 23.73 14.26
C PRO A 210 -9.31 24.00 15.30
N SER A 211 -9.19 25.26 15.73
CA SER A 211 -8.30 25.67 16.81
C SER A 211 -8.60 24.87 18.08
N GLY A 212 -7.56 24.40 18.79
CA GLY A 212 -7.68 23.57 19.99
C GLY A 212 -8.42 22.25 19.79
N GLY A 213 -8.64 21.84 18.53
CA GLY A 213 -9.33 20.60 18.18
C GLY A 213 -8.41 19.38 18.12
N LEU A 214 -9.00 18.20 18.04
CA LEU A 214 -8.34 16.91 17.88
C LEU A 214 -8.45 16.44 16.44
N ILE A 215 -7.33 16.33 15.78
CA ILE A 215 -7.25 16.00 14.34
C ILE A 215 -6.70 14.59 14.17
N ARG A 216 -7.36 13.77 13.33
CA ARG A 216 -6.80 12.53 12.81
C ARG A 216 -6.08 12.84 11.50
N LEU A 217 -4.77 12.74 11.52
CA LEU A 217 -3.94 12.90 10.33
C LEU A 217 -3.61 11.51 9.78
N ARG A 218 -4.15 11.17 8.61
CA ARG A 218 -3.88 9.91 7.90
C ARG A 218 -2.87 10.16 6.80
N ILE A 219 -1.74 9.48 6.84
CA ILE A 219 -0.65 9.65 5.88
C ILE A 219 -0.39 8.33 5.18
N VAL A 220 -0.43 8.34 3.86
CA VAL A 220 -0.23 7.17 2.99
C VAL A 220 0.94 7.44 2.06
N ALA A 221 1.98 6.60 2.08
CA ALA A 221 3.11 6.71 1.16
C ALA A 221 2.85 5.85 -0.08
N THR A 222 2.36 6.46 -1.15
CA THR A 222 1.99 5.77 -2.40
C THR A 222 3.02 5.91 -3.51
N ASP A 223 4.24 6.33 -3.18
CA ASP A 223 5.32 6.43 -4.14
C ASP A 223 5.75 5.08 -4.70
N THR A 224 6.30 5.11 -5.90
CA THR A 224 6.95 3.93 -6.48
C THR A 224 8.29 3.62 -5.83
N THR A 225 8.92 4.60 -5.16
CA THR A 225 10.34 4.49 -4.74
C THR A 225 10.66 5.21 -3.44
N ARG A 226 10.08 6.40 -3.20
CA ARG A 226 10.52 7.32 -2.15
C ARG A 226 10.19 6.83 -0.74
N VAL A 227 11.22 6.76 0.11
CA VAL A 227 11.05 6.65 1.56
C VAL A 227 11.01 8.07 2.14
N TYR A 228 9.90 8.43 2.75
CA TYR A 228 9.75 9.70 3.46
C TYR A 228 10.37 9.61 4.86
N LYS A 229 11.01 10.67 5.28
CA LYS A 229 11.48 10.88 6.65
C LYS A 229 10.59 11.96 7.27
N LEU A 230 9.38 11.55 7.66
CA LEU A 230 8.36 12.46 8.15
C LEU A 230 8.81 13.18 9.42
N ALA A 231 8.53 14.47 9.48
CA ALA A 231 8.77 15.30 10.63
C ALA A 231 7.62 16.28 10.85
N LEU A 232 7.32 16.53 12.12
CA LEU A 232 6.37 17.53 12.59
C LEU A 232 7.09 18.46 13.54
N PRO A 233 6.66 19.72 13.69
CA PRO A 233 7.09 20.57 14.82
C PRO A 233 6.65 19.94 16.14
N ASP A 234 7.16 20.49 17.24
CA ASP A 234 6.75 20.04 18.57
C ASP A 234 5.27 20.37 18.79
N VAL A 235 4.46 19.33 18.89
CA VAL A 235 3.01 19.40 19.03
C VAL A 235 2.51 18.26 19.89
N SER A 236 1.46 18.52 20.67
CA SER A 236 0.80 17.48 21.45
C SER A 236 0.13 16.47 20.51
N GLY A 237 0.58 15.23 20.53
CA GLY A 237 0.06 14.20 19.65
C GLY A 237 0.57 12.80 20.00
N ARG A 238 0.04 11.82 19.31
CA ARG A 238 0.48 10.42 19.36
C ARG A 238 0.21 9.71 18.05
N VAL A 239 1.08 8.79 17.66
CA VAL A 239 0.77 7.80 16.62
C VAL A 239 -0.32 6.88 17.16
N ILE A 240 -1.37 6.63 16.39
CA ILE A 240 -2.55 5.84 16.82
C ILE A 240 -2.79 4.60 15.98
N ALA A 241 -2.31 4.58 14.72
CA ALA A 241 -2.40 3.39 13.89
C ALA A 241 -1.19 3.30 12.96
N TRP A 242 -0.85 2.08 12.58
CA TRP A 242 0.20 1.74 11.62
C TRP A 242 -0.34 0.73 10.63
N ASP A 243 -0.19 0.98 9.34
CA ASP A 243 -0.66 0.12 8.25
C ASP A 243 -2.12 -0.34 8.43
N GLY A 244 -3.00 0.60 8.83
CA GLY A 244 -4.43 0.34 9.04
C GLY A 244 -4.78 -0.27 10.41
N HIS A 245 -3.80 -0.70 11.20
CA HIS A 245 -4.06 -1.31 12.51
C HIS A 245 -3.77 -0.37 13.67
N PRO A 246 -4.60 -0.34 14.73
CA PRO A 246 -4.30 0.39 15.95
C PRO A 246 -2.97 -0.07 16.54
N ILE A 247 -2.16 0.88 17.03
CA ILE A 247 -0.88 0.54 17.64
C ILE A 247 -1.07 -0.16 18.99
N ARG A 248 -0.26 -1.19 19.24
CA ARG A 248 -0.19 -1.92 20.51
C ARG A 248 0.99 -1.48 21.35
N GLU A 249 2.11 -1.22 20.71
CA GLU A 249 3.31 -0.67 21.31
C GLU A 249 3.53 0.76 20.83
N PRO A 250 3.90 1.69 21.72
CA PRO A 250 4.07 3.10 21.37
C PRO A 250 5.07 3.30 20.23
N VAL A 251 4.72 4.18 19.31
CA VAL A 251 5.60 4.71 18.26
C VAL A 251 5.90 6.16 18.60
N GLU A 252 7.18 6.53 18.55
CA GLU A 252 7.60 7.90 18.84
C GLU A 252 7.01 8.88 17.83
N MET A 253 6.55 10.04 18.31
CA MET A 253 6.07 11.11 17.42
C MET A 253 7.20 11.57 16.48
N PRO A 254 6.91 11.71 15.18
CA PRO A 254 7.90 12.21 14.24
C PRO A 254 8.31 13.64 14.56
N SER A 255 9.61 13.89 14.56
CA SER A 255 10.18 15.22 14.76
C SER A 255 11.35 15.45 13.81
N GLU A 256 11.82 16.69 13.70
CA GLU A 256 13.00 16.98 12.89
C GLU A 256 14.26 16.25 13.35
N LYS A 257 14.41 16.02 14.65
CA LYS A 257 15.55 15.29 15.22
C LYS A 257 15.41 13.77 15.07
N LYS A 258 14.18 13.28 15.13
CA LYS A 258 13.83 11.86 15.04
C LYS A 258 12.70 11.67 14.03
N PRO A 259 12.98 11.75 12.71
CA PRO A 259 11.96 11.60 11.71
C PRO A 259 11.45 10.16 11.66
N LEU A 260 10.16 10.00 11.43
CA LEU A 260 9.52 8.72 11.18
C LEU A 260 9.77 8.30 9.73
N TRP A 261 10.37 7.13 9.53
CA TRP A 261 10.60 6.61 8.20
C TRP A 261 9.36 5.88 7.70
N LEU A 262 8.81 6.35 6.58
CA LEU A 262 7.64 5.80 5.93
C LEU A 262 8.02 5.42 4.50
N GLY A 263 8.13 4.12 4.25
CA GLY A 263 8.44 3.58 2.92
C GLY A 263 7.22 3.48 2.03
N PRO A 264 7.43 3.28 0.71
CA PRO A 264 6.34 2.95 -0.20
C PRO A 264 5.47 1.81 0.34
N GLY A 265 4.16 1.97 0.29
CA GLY A 265 3.17 1.03 0.80
C GLY A 265 2.75 1.25 2.25
N GLN A 266 3.56 1.91 3.06
CA GLN A 266 3.27 2.10 4.49
C GLN A 266 2.31 3.26 4.74
N ARG A 267 1.55 3.16 5.85
CA ARG A 267 0.58 4.16 6.29
C ARG A 267 0.75 4.40 7.78
N VAL A 268 0.50 5.64 8.20
CA VAL A 268 0.50 6.03 9.61
C VAL A 268 -0.65 6.98 9.90
N ASP A 269 -1.38 6.73 10.99
CA ASP A 269 -2.36 7.66 11.51
C ASP A 269 -1.83 8.30 12.79
N ILE A 270 -1.92 9.63 12.85
CA ILE A 270 -1.44 10.43 13.98
C ILE A 270 -2.60 11.25 14.51
N ALA A 271 -2.83 11.16 15.81
CA ALA A 271 -3.72 12.06 16.54
C ALA A 271 -2.92 13.30 16.95
N ILE A 272 -3.42 14.48 16.60
CA ILE A 272 -2.79 15.77 16.90
C ILE A 272 -3.83 16.66 17.62
N ARG A 273 -3.41 17.30 18.71
CA ARG A 273 -4.16 18.41 19.31
C ARG A 273 -3.60 19.71 18.75
N MET A 274 -4.43 20.46 18.04
CA MET A 274 -4.05 21.73 17.44
C MET A 274 -3.87 22.83 18.49
N PRO A 275 -3.04 23.85 18.21
CA PRO A 275 -2.93 25.05 19.04
C PRO A 275 -4.27 25.75 19.26
N ASP A 276 -4.39 26.48 20.39
CA ASP A 276 -5.64 27.17 20.74
C ASP A 276 -5.89 28.47 19.95
N ASP A 277 -4.79 29.12 19.52
CA ASP A 277 -4.88 30.39 18.79
C ASP A 277 -5.22 30.14 17.32
N GLU A 278 -6.12 30.96 16.77
CA GLU A 278 -6.45 30.99 15.34
C GLU A 278 -5.26 31.48 14.50
N GLY A 279 -5.12 30.96 13.27
CA GLY A 279 -4.07 31.34 12.31
C GLY A 279 -2.71 30.69 12.58
N GLN A 280 -2.62 29.75 13.52
CA GLN A 280 -1.37 28.99 13.75
C GLN A 280 -1.20 27.95 12.65
N SER A 281 0.03 27.86 12.10
CA SER A 281 0.40 26.90 11.07
C SER A 281 1.26 25.77 11.64
N LEU A 282 0.90 24.55 11.32
CA LEU A 282 1.63 23.33 11.68
C LEU A 282 2.07 22.62 10.38
N PRO A 283 3.31 22.81 9.91
CA PRO A 283 3.79 22.14 8.71
C PRO A 283 4.18 20.68 9.01
N LEU A 284 3.64 19.74 8.25
CA LEU A 284 4.16 18.40 8.12
C LEU A 284 5.16 18.39 6.96
N GLY A 285 6.34 17.83 7.15
CA GLY A 285 7.34 17.77 6.10
C GLY A 285 8.15 16.49 6.10
N THR A 286 9.10 16.43 5.18
CA THR A 286 10.09 15.36 5.08
C THR A 286 11.52 15.90 5.16
N ARG A 287 12.43 15.13 5.77
CA ARG A 287 13.86 15.47 5.81
C ARG A 287 14.54 14.98 4.54
N ILE A 288 15.20 15.89 3.83
CA ILE A 288 16.08 15.58 2.69
C ILE A 288 17.48 16.09 3.02
N GLY A 289 18.37 15.17 3.38
CA GLY A 289 19.66 15.55 3.96
C GLY A 289 19.44 16.31 5.28
N GLN A 290 19.89 17.57 5.33
CA GLN A 290 19.72 18.47 6.48
C GLN A 290 18.50 19.38 6.35
N ASN A 291 17.85 19.42 5.18
CA ASN A 291 16.76 20.32 4.91
C ASN A 291 15.40 19.70 5.32
N PHE A 292 14.50 20.53 5.81
CA PHE A 292 13.09 20.23 5.99
C PHE A 292 12.33 20.72 4.75
N GLU A 293 11.57 19.84 4.12
CA GLU A 293 10.67 20.20 3.02
C GLU A 293 9.22 19.99 3.45
N PRO A 294 8.39 21.05 3.40
CA PRO A 294 6.97 20.90 3.72
C PRO A 294 6.26 20.05 2.67
N LEU A 295 5.37 19.17 3.14
CA LEU A 295 4.50 18.33 2.31
C LEU A 295 3.04 18.76 2.41
N ALA A 296 2.62 19.26 3.57
CA ALA A 296 1.31 19.80 3.84
C ALA A 296 1.35 20.71 5.07
N THR A 297 0.40 21.63 5.19
CA THR A 297 0.27 22.52 6.36
C THR A 297 -1.14 22.39 6.94
N LEU A 298 -1.25 22.21 8.26
CA LEU A 298 -2.51 22.37 8.98
C LEU A 298 -2.57 23.79 9.53
N GLN A 299 -3.67 24.49 9.30
CA GLN A 299 -3.87 25.86 9.79
C GLN A 299 -5.08 25.91 10.70
N THR A 300 -4.92 26.49 11.90
CA THR A 300 -6.01 26.63 12.86
C THR A 300 -6.98 27.73 12.42
N VAL A 301 -8.28 27.43 12.49
CA VAL A 301 -9.38 28.37 12.21
C VAL A 301 -10.42 28.36 13.32
N GLY A 302 -11.02 29.53 13.56
CA GLY A 302 -12.12 29.72 14.49
C GLY A 302 -11.73 29.68 15.97
N ALA A 303 -12.74 29.80 16.83
CA ALA A 303 -12.56 29.77 18.29
C ALA A 303 -12.06 28.38 18.76
N SER A 304 -11.18 28.38 19.75
CA SER A 304 -10.62 27.13 20.30
C SER A 304 -11.70 26.23 20.90
N LEU A 305 -11.67 24.94 20.50
CA LEU A 305 -12.49 23.87 21.07
C LEU A 305 -11.98 23.40 22.45
N LYS A 306 -10.77 23.81 22.84
CA LYS A 306 -10.12 23.47 24.13
C LYS A 306 -10.13 21.97 24.46
N ARG A 307 -10.01 21.13 23.41
CA ARG A 307 -9.98 19.68 23.56
C ARG A 307 -8.69 19.23 24.24
N ASN A 308 -8.73 18.05 24.83
CA ASN A 308 -7.55 17.37 25.35
C ASN A 308 -7.29 16.09 24.57
N ILE A 309 -6.02 15.76 24.31
CA ILE A 309 -5.65 14.51 23.61
C ILE A 309 -6.14 13.27 24.36
N ALA A 310 -6.34 13.36 25.68
CA ALA A 310 -6.88 12.31 26.53
C ALA A 310 -8.38 12.06 26.29
N ASP A 311 -9.10 12.99 25.64
CA ASP A 311 -10.52 12.84 25.32
C ASP A 311 -10.78 11.82 24.20
N LEU A 312 -9.72 11.49 23.42
CA LEU A 312 -9.82 10.49 22.36
C LEU A 312 -9.99 9.09 22.94
N ARG A 313 -10.98 8.39 22.46
CA ARG A 313 -11.15 6.96 22.72
C ARG A 313 -10.06 6.17 21.96
N PRO A 314 -9.54 5.08 22.54
CA PRO A 314 -8.68 4.15 21.81
C PRO A 314 -9.42 3.62 20.57
N LEU A 315 -8.71 3.45 19.47
CA LEU A 315 -9.23 2.75 18.30
C LEU A 315 -9.48 1.28 18.67
N PRO A 316 -10.59 0.67 18.22
CA PRO A 316 -10.86 -0.75 18.46
C PRO A 316 -9.84 -1.62 17.72
N ASP A 317 -9.40 -2.70 18.36
CA ASP A 317 -8.49 -3.67 17.72
C ASP A 317 -9.15 -4.34 16.50
N ASN A 318 -8.37 -4.52 15.45
CA ASN A 318 -8.75 -5.35 14.32
C ASN A 318 -8.66 -6.85 14.69
N PRO A 319 -9.55 -7.71 14.15
CA PRO A 319 -9.60 -9.14 14.51
C PRO A 319 -8.51 -9.95 13.81
N VAL A 320 -7.24 -9.59 14.04
CA VAL A 320 -6.08 -10.30 13.46
C VAL A 320 -5.65 -11.42 14.42
N ALA A 321 -5.47 -12.62 13.88
CA ALA A 321 -5.07 -13.79 14.66
C ALA A 321 -3.66 -13.65 15.21
N VAL A 322 -3.48 -13.85 16.53
CA VAL A 322 -2.17 -13.73 17.19
C VAL A 322 -1.37 -15.01 17.03
N PRO A 323 -0.13 -14.95 16.49
CA PRO A 323 0.68 -16.15 16.26
C PRO A 323 1.16 -16.79 17.57
N LYS A 324 1.13 -18.12 17.61
CA LYS A 324 1.66 -18.95 18.70
C LYS A 324 3.08 -19.39 18.32
N LEU A 325 4.08 -18.79 18.96
CA LEU A 325 5.48 -18.88 18.51
C LEU A 325 6.33 -19.96 19.23
N GLN A 326 5.76 -20.65 20.22
CA GLN A 326 6.51 -21.69 20.94
C GLN A 326 6.88 -22.84 19.99
N GLY A 327 8.17 -23.09 19.82
CA GLY A 327 8.70 -24.16 18.98
C GLY A 327 8.61 -23.88 17.46
N VAL A 328 8.32 -22.64 17.06
CA VAL A 328 8.31 -22.25 15.66
C VAL A 328 9.71 -21.77 15.25
N GLU A 329 10.33 -22.49 14.32
CA GLU A 329 11.63 -22.11 13.76
C GLU A 329 11.45 -21.08 12.63
N PRO A 330 12.30 -20.05 12.56
CA PRO A 330 12.25 -19.06 11.49
C PRO A 330 12.60 -19.69 10.12
N ARG A 331 11.78 -19.43 9.11
CA ARG A 331 12.12 -19.65 7.71
C ARG A 331 12.80 -18.41 7.16
N GLU A 332 14.05 -18.55 6.72
CA GLU A 332 14.80 -17.44 6.14
C GLU A 332 14.42 -17.20 4.68
N LEU A 333 14.28 -15.92 4.31
CA LEU A 333 14.13 -15.41 2.95
C LEU A 333 15.18 -14.33 2.72
N VAL A 334 16.01 -14.50 1.71
CA VAL A 334 17.16 -13.63 1.42
C VAL A 334 16.82 -12.70 0.26
N PHE A 335 16.83 -11.39 0.52
CA PHE A 335 16.61 -10.33 -0.46
C PHE A 335 17.95 -9.78 -0.94
N GLY A 336 18.21 -9.85 -2.21
CA GLY A 336 19.51 -9.42 -2.74
C GLY A 336 19.56 -9.38 -4.25
N TRP A 337 20.79 -9.25 -4.76
CA TRP A 337 21.03 -9.26 -6.20
C TRP A 337 20.69 -10.61 -6.82
N SER A 338 20.16 -10.59 -8.02
CA SER A 338 20.01 -11.79 -8.82
C SER A 338 21.40 -12.31 -9.25
N PRO A 339 21.66 -13.61 -9.14
CA PRO A 339 22.91 -14.20 -9.63
C PRO A 339 23.08 -14.08 -11.15
N ASP A 340 21.97 -13.98 -11.88
CA ASP A 340 21.96 -13.95 -13.36
C ASP A 340 22.06 -12.53 -13.93
N GLY A 341 22.09 -11.50 -13.10
CA GLY A 341 22.36 -10.07 -13.38
C GLY A 341 21.63 -9.39 -14.54
N ASN A 342 21.45 -10.08 -15.65
CA ASN A 342 20.82 -9.65 -16.89
C ASN A 342 19.86 -10.70 -17.48
N GLY A 343 19.29 -11.58 -16.64
CA GLY A 343 18.25 -12.50 -17.09
C GLY A 343 17.09 -11.72 -17.71
N GLN A 344 16.45 -12.28 -18.73
CA GLN A 344 15.30 -11.63 -19.36
C GLN A 344 14.06 -11.89 -18.50
N ASN A 345 13.45 -10.81 -18.01
CA ASN A 345 12.11 -10.83 -17.45
C ASN A 345 11.11 -10.60 -18.60
N ASN A 346 10.37 -11.63 -18.95
CA ASN A 346 9.41 -11.61 -20.06
C ASN A 346 7.97 -11.40 -19.59
N GLY A 347 7.78 -10.82 -18.40
CA GLY A 347 6.47 -10.56 -17.84
C GLY A 347 5.59 -9.68 -18.73
N PHE A 348 4.33 -10.05 -18.85
CA PHE A 348 3.36 -9.39 -19.70
C PHE A 348 2.88 -8.03 -19.13
N CYS A 349 2.84 -7.91 -17.80
CA CYS A 349 2.33 -6.74 -17.08
C CYS A 349 3.43 -5.73 -16.72
N GLY A 350 4.14 -5.18 -17.74
CA GLY A 350 5.11 -4.11 -17.54
C GLY A 350 6.51 -4.58 -17.18
N SER A 351 6.98 -5.67 -17.79
CA SER A 351 8.38 -6.10 -17.69
C SER A 351 9.33 -5.09 -18.33
N PHE A 352 10.46 -4.85 -17.67
CA PHE A 352 11.55 -4.01 -18.21
C PHE A 352 12.68 -4.81 -18.87
N GLY A 353 12.53 -6.13 -18.97
CA GLY A 353 13.54 -7.01 -19.57
C GLY A 353 14.78 -7.26 -18.71
N TYR A 354 14.75 -6.88 -17.41
CA TYR A 354 15.85 -7.04 -16.47
C TYR A 354 15.46 -7.89 -15.25
N THR A 355 16.43 -8.61 -14.71
CA THR A 355 16.30 -9.36 -13.46
C THR A 355 17.46 -8.99 -12.51
N PHE A 356 17.42 -7.75 -11.98
CA PHE A 356 18.49 -7.27 -11.09
C PHE A 356 18.40 -7.87 -9.69
N TRP A 357 17.18 -8.17 -9.24
CA TRP A 357 16.89 -8.55 -7.86
C TRP A 357 16.34 -9.98 -7.74
N SER A 358 16.41 -10.54 -6.56
CA SER A 358 15.93 -11.89 -6.29
C SER A 358 15.53 -12.07 -4.82
N ILE A 359 14.63 -13.01 -4.56
CA ILE A 359 14.41 -13.62 -3.25
C ILE A 359 14.99 -15.02 -3.29
N ASP A 360 15.82 -15.39 -2.31
CA ASP A 360 16.53 -16.68 -2.26
C ASP A 360 17.31 -16.99 -3.54
N ARG A 361 17.95 -15.96 -4.13
CA ARG A 361 18.70 -16.02 -5.39
C ARG A 361 17.88 -16.48 -6.60
N LYS A 362 16.55 -16.43 -6.49
CA LYS A 362 15.62 -16.72 -7.57
C LYS A 362 14.88 -15.43 -7.94
N PRO A 363 15.20 -14.81 -9.09
CA PRO A 363 14.46 -13.64 -9.53
C PRO A 363 13.05 -14.06 -9.98
N TRP A 364 12.06 -13.21 -9.73
CA TRP A 364 10.73 -13.39 -10.28
C TRP A 364 10.80 -13.29 -11.83
N PRO A 365 10.38 -14.33 -12.57
CA PRO A 365 10.59 -14.36 -14.02
C PRO A 365 9.59 -13.53 -14.81
N GLY A 366 8.59 -12.95 -14.13
CA GLY A 366 7.51 -12.17 -14.73
C GLY A 366 6.13 -12.74 -14.44
N ASP A 367 5.11 -11.93 -14.69
CA ASP A 367 3.75 -12.19 -14.20
C ASP A 367 2.99 -13.30 -14.97
N ALA A 368 3.38 -13.67 -16.17
CA ALA A 368 2.68 -14.68 -16.98
C ALA A 368 3.44 -16.01 -17.11
N VAL A 369 4.41 -16.26 -16.23
CA VAL A 369 5.23 -17.47 -16.29
C VAL A 369 4.58 -18.58 -15.48
N GLU A 370 4.32 -19.71 -16.14
CA GLU A 370 3.78 -20.90 -15.48
C GLU A 370 4.82 -21.60 -14.58
N ASN A 371 4.32 -22.31 -13.57
CA ASN A 371 5.10 -23.21 -12.71
C ASN A 371 6.17 -22.53 -11.83
N VAL A 372 5.99 -21.28 -11.47
CA VAL A 372 6.79 -20.66 -10.40
C VAL A 372 6.23 -21.14 -9.05
N GLY A 373 7.03 -21.90 -8.31
CA GLY A 373 6.64 -22.35 -6.97
C GLY A 373 6.60 -21.21 -5.95
N PRO A 374 5.83 -21.35 -4.85
CA PRO A 374 5.76 -20.37 -3.78
C PRO A 374 7.10 -20.29 -3.01
N LEU A 375 7.36 -19.11 -2.44
CA LEU A 375 8.47 -18.91 -1.50
C LEU A 375 8.26 -19.71 -0.22
N ALA A 376 7.01 -19.85 0.22
CA ALA A 376 6.60 -20.67 1.35
C ALA A 376 5.21 -21.26 1.11
N GLU A 377 4.98 -22.48 1.58
CA GLU A 377 3.66 -23.10 1.71
C GLU A 377 3.32 -23.21 3.19
N LEU A 378 2.19 -22.67 3.58
CA LEU A 378 1.70 -22.65 4.95
C LEU A 378 0.34 -23.33 5.01
N LYS A 379 0.10 -24.09 6.08
CA LYS A 379 -1.23 -24.66 6.33
C LYS A 379 -2.14 -23.58 6.90
N LEU A 380 -3.41 -23.61 6.51
CA LEU A 380 -4.41 -22.71 7.07
C LEU A 380 -4.41 -22.77 8.61
N GLY A 381 -4.33 -21.61 9.26
CA GLY A 381 -4.21 -21.47 10.72
C GLY A 381 -2.79 -21.66 11.28
N GLN A 382 -1.80 -21.95 10.46
CA GLN A 382 -0.42 -22.14 10.90
C GLN A 382 0.21 -20.81 11.34
N SER A 383 0.85 -20.80 12.52
CA SER A 383 1.77 -19.73 12.92
C SER A 383 3.13 -19.91 12.26
N CYS A 384 3.69 -18.84 11.72
CA CYS A 384 4.95 -18.85 10.99
C CYS A 384 5.83 -17.68 11.45
N ILE A 385 7.16 -17.90 11.45
CA ILE A 385 8.16 -16.84 11.55
C ILE A 385 8.91 -16.81 10.22
N LEU A 386 8.92 -15.65 9.57
CA LEU A 386 9.78 -15.40 8.41
C LEU A 386 10.95 -14.51 8.84
N ARG A 387 12.16 -14.95 8.56
CA ARG A 387 13.37 -14.15 8.73
C ARG A 387 13.74 -13.49 7.43
N LEU A 388 13.55 -12.18 7.36
CA LEU A 388 13.84 -11.36 6.19
C LEU A 388 15.27 -10.84 6.29
N ARG A 389 16.16 -11.30 5.42
CA ARG A 389 17.56 -10.88 5.37
C ARG A 389 17.81 -10.03 4.14
N ASN A 390 18.17 -8.77 4.32
CA ASN A 390 18.61 -7.90 3.23
C ASN A 390 20.13 -8.00 3.05
N GLU A 391 20.57 -8.58 1.95
CA GLU A 391 22.00 -8.68 1.57
C GLU A 391 22.43 -7.55 0.63
N SER A 392 21.65 -6.47 0.53
CA SER A 392 21.94 -5.35 -0.36
C SER A 392 22.22 -4.04 0.41
N PRO A 393 22.88 -3.07 -0.23
CA PRO A 393 23.07 -1.73 0.35
C PRO A 393 21.83 -0.83 0.22
N ASN A 394 20.70 -1.36 -0.23
CA ASN A 394 19.48 -0.58 -0.50
C ASN A 394 18.39 -0.86 0.53
N LEU A 395 17.42 0.05 0.58
CA LEU A 395 16.21 -0.11 1.38
C LEU A 395 15.19 -0.94 0.61
N HIS A 396 14.48 -1.83 1.31
CA HIS A 396 13.41 -2.62 0.73
C HIS A 396 12.19 -2.60 1.65
N PRO A 397 11.14 -1.83 1.35
CA PRO A 397 9.84 -2.03 1.98
C PRO A 397 9.25 -3.34 1.45
N ILE A 398 9.14 -4.34 2.31
CA ILE A 398 8.66 -5.68 1.97
C ILE A 398 7.20 -5.79 2.38
N HIS A 399 6.35 -6.04 1.40
CA HIS A 399 4.91 -6.14 1.53
C HIS A 399 4.41 -7.57 1.32
N LEU A 400 3.45 -7.97 2.13
CA LEU A 400 2.72 -9.24 2.04
C LEU A 400 1.23 -8.96 1.83
N HIS A 401 0.69 -9.48 0.75
CA HIS A 401 -0.73 -9.38 0.44
C HIS A 401 -1.59 -10.25 1.36
N GLY A 402 -2.83 -9.83 1.61
CA GLY A 402 -3.90 -10.60 2.22
C GLY A 402 -3.67 -11.11 3.65
N LEU A 403 -2.52 -10.85 4.23
CA LEU A 403 -2.12 -11.27 5.57
C LEU A 403 -1.47 -10.10 6.32
N ALA A 404 -1.70 -10.02 7.63
CA ALA A 404 -0.98 -9.10 8.51
C ALA A 404 0.07 -9.86 9.34
N PHE A 405 1.18 -9.18 9.69
CA PHE A 405 2.25 -9.74 10.49
C PHE A 405 2.72 -8.78 11.59
N ILE A 406 3.48 -9.27 12.54
CA ILE A 406 4.11 -8.49 13.62
C ILE A 406 5.63 -8.59 13.47
N PRO A 407 6.38 -7.48 13.41
CA PRO A 407 7.83 -7.50 13.58
C PRO A 407 8.19 -7.98 14.99
N LEU A 408 9.09 -8.93 15.10
CA LEU A 408 9.53 -9.49 16.38
C LEU A 408 10.84 -8.91 16.88
N GLN A 409 11.81 -8.83 15.98
CA GLN A 409 13.16 -8.36 16.27
C GLN A 409 13.90 -7.92 15.01
N SER A 410 14.89 -7.05 15.20
CA SER A 410 15.85 -6.65 14.18
C SER A 410 17.26 -6.69 14.75
N ASN A 411 18.25 -6.98 13.90
CA ASN A 411 19.67 -6.93 14.28
C ASN A 411 20.23 -5.51 14.35
N GLN A 412 19.45 -4.47 13.95
CA GLN A 412 19.94 -3.09 13.87
C GLN A 412 19.17 -2.10 14.75
N ARG A 413 17.91 -2.38 15.07
CA ARG A 413 17.02 -1.43 15.77
C ARG A 413 15.94 -2.14 16.58
N VAL A 414 15.36 -1.44 17.52
CA VAL A 414 14.14 -1.87 18.19
C VAL A 414 12.96 -1.59 17.27
N LEU A 415 12.10 -2.60 17.06
CA LEU A 415 10.88 -2.48 16.29
C LEU A 415 9.68 -2.62 17.23
N PRO A 416 8.69 -1.70 17.18
CA PRO A 416 7.46 -1.87 17.92
C PRO A 416 6.67 -3.06 17.36
N ARG A 417 6.09 -3.87 18.25
CA ARG A 417 5.32 -5.07 17.88
C ARG A 417 3.89 -4.71 17.50
N ASN A 418 3.76 -3.88 16.48
CA ASN A 418 2.47 -3.48 15.91
C ASN A 418 2.16 -4.32 14.68
N TRP A 419 0.87 -4.53 14.41
CA TRP A 419 0.43 -5.16 13.18
C TRP A 419 0.82 -4.29 11.99
N THR A 420 1.24 -4.94 10.92
CA THR A 420 1.64 -4.30 9.65
C THR A 420 1.49 -5.30 8.51
N ASP A 421 1.43 -4.81 7.30
CA ASP A 421 1.53 -5.60 6.06
C ASP A 421 2.80 -5.26 5.28
N THR A 422 3.53 -4.20 5.70
CA THR A 422 4.73 -3.71 5.01
C THR A 422 5.81 -3.35 6.02
N VAL A 423 6.99 -3.98 5.92
CA VAL A 423 8.14 -3.67 6.78
C VAL A 423 9.31 -3.11 5.98
N LEU A 424 9.85 -1.98 6.39
CA LEU A 424 11.02 -1.38 5.75
C LEU A 424 12.29 -2.09 6.24
N LEU A 425 12.91 -2.91 5.38
CA LEU A 425 14.25 -3.48 5.61
C LEU A 425 15.32 -2.42 5.30
N LEU A 426 16.16 -2.13 6.28
CA LEU A 426 17.33 -1.27 6.10
C LEU A 426 18.45 -2.05 5.38
N LYS A 427 19.47 -1.31 4.97
CA LYS A 427 20.70 -1.90 4.39
C LYS A 427 21.28 -2.97 5.31
N ASN A 428 21.48 -4.18 4.78
CA ASN A 428 22.05 -5.33 5.50
C ASN A 428 21.30 -5.70 6.81
N GLU A 429 20.01 -5.32 6.93
CA GLU A 429 19.18 -5.62 8.09
C GLU A 429 18.61 -7.04 8.02
N ILE A 430 18.43 -7.63 9.19
CA ILE A 430 17.70 -8.89 9.36
C ILE A 430 16.52 -8.59 10.29
N ILE A 431 15.30 -8.90 9.83
CA ILE A 431 14.08 -8.74 10.62
C ILE A 431 13.36 -10.09 10.68
N ASP A 432 12.98 -10.53 11.87
CA ASP A 432 12.03 -11.62 12.04
C ASP A 432 10.62 -11.03 12.12
N ILE A 433 9.70 -11.54 11.29
CA ILE A 433 8.28 -11.23 11.34
C ILE A 433 7.46 -12.47 11.65
N ALA A 434 6.36 -12.32 12.36
CA ALA A 434 5.46 -13.42 12.70
C ALA A 434 4.04 -13.17 12.21
N LEU A 435 3.41 -14.21 11.70
CA LEU A 435 2.04 -14.18 11.20
C LEU A 435 1.29 -15.48 11.50
N VAL A 436 -0.02 -15.44 11.38
CA VAL A 436 -0.87 -16.61 11.22
C VAL A 436 -1.34 -16.67 9.77
N ALA A 437 -1.22 -17.82 9.15
CA ALA A 437 -1.76 -18.08 7.81
C ALA A 437 -3.28 -18.26 7.88
N ASP A 438 -4.04 -17.19 8.15
CA ASP A 438 -5.48 -17.23 8.43
C ASP A 438 -6.37 -16.89 7.23
N ASN A 439 -5.76 -16.61 6.07
CA ASN A 439 -6.46 -16.29 4.84
C ASN A 439 -5.96 -17.22 3.71
N PRO A 440 -6.79 -18.15 3.19
CA PRO A 440 -6.35 -19.10 2.17
C PRO A 440 -6.13 -18.43 0.81
N GLY A 441 -5.15 -18.93 0.05
CA GLY A 441 -4.84 -18.47 -1.30
C GLY A 441 -3.36 -18.29 -1.57
N ASP A 442 -3.04 -17.78 -2.76
CA ASP A 442 -1.69 -17.40 -3.18
C ASP A 442 -1.52 -15.89 -3.03
N TRP A 443 -0.64 -15.48 -2.10
CA TRP A 443 -0.47 -14.10 -1.69
C TRP A 443 0.85 -13.54 -2.17
N ALA A 444 0.81 -12.49 -2.99
CA ALA A 444 2.02 -11.84 -3.47
C ALA A 444 2.88 -11.35 -2.29
N PHE A 445 4.19 -11.52 -2.42
CA PHE A 445 5.19 -11.10 -1.44
C PHE A 445 6.35 -10.46 -2.17
N HIS A 446 6.55 -9.15 -2.00
CA HIS A 446 7.48 -8.41 -2.84
C HIS A 446 8.00 -7.13 -2.17
N CYS A 447 9.06 -6.57 -2.75
CA CYS A 447 9.50 -5.22 -2.43
C CYS A 447 8.53 -4.20 -3.01
N HIS A 448 8.19 -3.17 -2.23
CA HIS A 448 7.31 -2.08 -2.68
C HIS A 448 8.05 -0.90 -3.33
N VAL A 449 9.37 -0.96 -3.49
CA VAL A 449 10.05 -0.20 -4.55
C VAL A 449 9.71 -0.92 -5.85
N ILE A 450 8.85 -0.30 -6.65
CA ILE A 450 8.23 -0.98 -7.81
C ILE A 450 9.27 -1.38 -8.87
N GLU A 451 10.34 -0.61 -9.03
CA GLU A 451 11.45 -1.00 -9.90
C GLU A 451 12.13 -2.29 -9.43
N HIS A 452 12.27 -2.49 -8.11
CA HIS A 452 12.82 -3.73 -7.55
C HIS A 452 11.86 -4.90 -7.75
N GLN A 453 10.56 -4.70 -7.49
CA GLN A 453 9.52 -5.69 -7.73
C GLN A 453 9.54 -6.17 -9.19
N LYS A 454 9.49 -5.23 -10.14
CA LYS A 454 9.41 -5.51 -11.60
C LYS A 454 10.73 -5.96 -12.20
N THR A 455 11.82 -5.95 -11.43
CA THR A 455 13.12 -6.49 -11.85
C THR A 455 13.59 -7.64 -10.96
N GLY A 456 12.66 -8.39 -10.35
CA GLY A 456 12.87 -9.71 -9.78
C GLY A 456 12.66 -9.86 -8.27
N LEU A 457 12.48 -8.76 -7.49
CA LEU A 457 12.30 -8.85 -6.03
C LEU A 457 10.84 -9.11 -5.67
N SER A 458 10.32 -10.21 -6.14
CA SER A 458 8.93 -10.65 -6.00
C SER A 458 8.82 -12.16 -5.89
N GLY A 459 7.70 -12.63 -5.36
CA GLY A 459 7.29 -14.01 -5.24
C GLY A 459 5.90 -14.08 -4.61
N TYR A 460 5.52 -15.25 -4.09
CA TYR A 460 4.25 -15.40 -3.38
C TYR A 460 4.37 -16.44 -2.26
N ILE A 461 3.46 -16.34 -1.30
CA ILE A 461 3.27 -17.30 -0.20
C ILE A 461 1.92 -17.98 -0.43
N ARG A 462 1.90 -19.31 -0.34
CA ARG A 462 0.70 -20.11 -0.45
C ARG A 462 0.17 -20.46 0.93
N VAL A 463 -1.13 -20.25 1.14
CA VAL A 463 -1.87 -20.71 2.31
C VAL A 463 -2.94 -21.71 1.83
N ALA A 464 -2.86 -22.98 2.27
CA ALA A 464 -3.73 -24.07 1.84
C ALA A 464 -4.17 -24.99 2.99
#